data_538d26fca5656092b3f445f6d0674c39
#
_entry.id   538d26fca5656092b3f445f6d0674c39
#
_cell.length_a   1.000
_cell.length_b   1.000
_cell.length_c   1.000
_cell.angle_alpha   90.00
_cell.angle_beta   90.00
_cell.angle_gamma   90.00
#
_symmetry.space_group_name_H-M   'P 1'
#
loop_
_entity.id
_entity.type
_entity.pdbx_description
1 polymer ?
#
loop_
_entity_poly.entity_id
_entity_poly.type
_entity_poly.pdbx_seq_one_letter_code
_entity_poly.pdbx_strand_id
1 'polypeptide(L)'
;MSGAEFARLEALVKGRVHGVGFRYFVVTRANHLGLTGFVTNEQDGSLRCVAEGPRPDLEVLLEMLNEGPASAIVERVIVDWLPYTGHWGSFGIVSSGHRGD
;
A
#
# COMPACT_ATOMS: atom_id res chain seq x y z
N MET A 1 12.42 9.62 -22.39
CA MET A 1 12.11 9.56 -21.82
C MET A 1 11.55 9.76 -21.06
N SER A 2 11.32 9.80 -20.73
CA SER A 2 10.93 9.84 -19.99
C SER A 2 10.54 9.50 -19.17
N GLY A 3 10.78 9.51 -18.68
CA GLY A 3 10.55 8.85 -17.49
C GLY A 3 9.25 9.13 -16.89
N ALA A 4 8.78 8.18 -16.15
CA ALA A 4 7.53 8.35 -15.46
C ALA A 4 7.69 9.36 -14.35
N GLU A 5 6.64 10.12 -14.12
CA GLU A 5 6.57 11.04 -13.03
C GLU A 5 6.43 10.28 -11.72
N PHE A 6 7.20 10.66 -10.73
CA PHE A 6 7.11 10.04 -9.40
C PHE A 6 5.98 10.69 -8.62
N ALA A 7 5.32 9.89 -7.80
CA ALA A 7 4.19 10.35 -7.01
C ALA A 7 4.13 9.56 -5.71
N ARG A 8 3.16 9.91 -4.88
CA ARG A 8 2.86 9.20 -3.64
C ARG A 8 1.40 8.78 -3.68
N LEU A 9 1.16 7.52 -3.40
CA LEU A 9 -0.17 6.95 -3.28
C LEU A 9 -0.45 6.67 -1.82
N GLU A 10 -1.57 7.15 -1.30
CA GLU A 10 -2.04 6.74 0.01
C GLU A 10 -3.39 6.07 -0.19
N ALA A 11 -3.49 4.84 0.27
CA ALA A 11 -4.69 4.04 0.07
C ALA A 11 -5.15 3.45 1.40
N LEU A 12 -6.45 3.52 1.64
CA LEU A 12 -7.06 2.90 2.81
C LEU A 12 -8.01 1.84 2.30
N VAL A 13 -7.72 0.59 2.62
CA VAL A 13 -8.46 -0.57 2.10
C VAL A 13 -9.44 -1.03 3.14
N LYS A 14 -10.72 -1.06 2.79
CA LYS A 14 -11.81 -1.44 3.68
C LYS A 14 -12.36 -2.81 3.29
N GLY A 15 -12.77 -3.57 4.28
CA GLY A 15 -13.34 -4.89 4.04
C GLY A 15 -12.75 -5.92 4.99
N ARG A 16 -12.79 -7.18 4.59
CA ARG A 16 -12.15 -8.24 5.35
C ARG A 16 -10.70 -8.33 4.90
N VAL A 17 -9.84 -7.55 5.53
CA VAL A 17 -8.47 -7.38 5.08
C VAL A 17 -7.43 -7.70 6.16
N HIS A 18 -7.86 -7.95 7.41
CA HIS A 18 -6.96 -8.36 8.48
C HIS A 18 -6.93 -9.87 8.60
N GLY A 19 -5.79 -10.43 8.98
CA GLY A 19 -5.67 -11.86 9.24
C GLY A 19 -5.76 -12.73 8.01
N VAL A 20 -5.57 -12.16 6.82
CA VAL A 20 -5.70 -12.89 5.57
C VAL A 20 -4.43 -12.79 4.71
N GLY A 21 -3.32 -12.33 5.32
CA GLY A 21 -2.05 -12.22 4.60
C GLY A 21 -1.96 -11.02 3.69
N PHE A 22 -2.82 -10.03 3.87
CA PHE A 22 -2.89 -8.89 2.97
C PHE A 22 -1.62 -8.04 3.05
N ARG A 23 -1.09 -7.79 4.26
CA ARG A 23 0.12 -6.99 4.39
C ARG A 23 1.28 -7.62 3.64
N TYR A 24 1.43 -8.94 3.78
CA TYR A 24 2.49 -9.66 3.10
C TYR A 24 2.31 -9.61 1.58
N PHE A 25 1.07 -9.75 1.14
CA PHE A 25 0.71 -9.63 -0.27
C PHE A 25 1.18 -8.27 -0.82
N VAL A 26 0.89 -7.19 -0.08
CA VAL A 26 1.25 -5.83 -0.52
C VAL A 26 2.77 -5.67 -0.57
N VAL A 27 3.47 -6.11 0.48
CA VAL A 27 4.93 -5.97 0.52
C VAL A 27 5.57 -6.68 -0.65
N THR A 28 5.11 -7.89 -0.95
CA THR A 28 5.67 -8.66 -2.05
C THR A 28 5.48 -7.91 -3.38
N ARG A 29 4.27 -7.39 -3.61
CA ARG A 29 3.98 -6.67 -4.85
C ARG A 29 4.75 -5.36 -4.94
N ALA A 30 4.79 -4.60 -3.85
CA ALA A 30 5.46 -3.31 -3.84
C ALA A 30 6.96 -3.48 -4.09
N ASN A 31 7.58 -4.48 -3.46
CA ASN A 31 8.99 -4.74 -3.67
C ASN A 31 9.27 -5.19 -5.09
N HIS A 32 8.40 -6.00 -5.65
CA HIS A 32 8.55 -6.43 -7.03
C HIS A 32 8.51 -5.25 -8.01
N LEU A 33 7.69 -4.24 -7.67
CA LEU A 33 7.58 -3.05 -8.49
C LEU A 33 8.66 -2.01 -8.17
N GLY A 34 9.50 -2.25 -7.18
CA GLY A 34 10.54 -1.30 -6.80
C GLY A 34 10.02 -0.09 -6.06
N LEU A 35 8.84 -0.18 -5.46
CA LEU A 35 8.25 0.95 -4.74
C LEU A 35 8.79 1.03 -3.33
N THR A 36 8.65 2.21 -2.72
CA THR A 36 9.03 2.44 -1.33
C THR A 36 7.81 2.86 -0.53
N GLY A 37 7.88 2.74 0.80
CA GLY A 37 6.76 3.11 1.65
C GLY A 37 6.47 2.05 2.69
N PHE A 38 5.18 1.91 3.05
CA PHE A 38 4.82 0.96 4.09
C PHE A 38 3.36 0.54 3.97
N VAL A 39 3.05 -0.57 4.64
CA VAL A 39 1.69 -1.04 4.80
C VAL A 39 1.49 -1.40 6.28
N THR A 40 0.30 -1.12 6.80
CA THR A 40 0.00 -1.38 8.19
C THR A 40 -1.50 -1.68 8.34
N ASN A 41 -1.83 -2.46 9.35
CA ASN A 41 -3.24 -2.65 9.76
C ASN A 41 -3.64 -1.53 10.70
N GLU A 42 -4.80 -0.95 10.46
CA GLU A 42 -5.34 0.10 11.32
C GLU A 42 -6.25 -0.51 12.38
N GLN A 43 -6.46 0.21 13.47
CA GLN A 43 -7.28 -0.29 14.56
C GLN A 43 -8.74 -0.49 14.15
N ASP A 44 -9.21 0.27 13.18
CA ASP A 44 -10.60 0.21 12.75
C ASP A 44 -10.88 -0.96 11.79
N GLY A 45 -9.88 -1.81 11.54
CA GLY A 45 -10.04 -2.95 10.66
C GLY A 45 -9.60 -2.72 9.23
N SER A 46 -9.28 -1.49 8.87
CA SER A 46 -8.81 -1.19 7.53
C SER A 46 -7.30 -1.48 7.42
N LEU A 47 -6.81 -1.43 6.18
CA LEU A 47 -5.39 -1.57 5.90
C LEU A 47 -4.93 -0.30 5.20
N ARG A 48 -3.86 0.30 5.71
CA ARG A 48 -3.29 1.51 5.10
C ARG A 48 -2.05 1.15 4.33
N CYS A 49 -1.97 1.64 3.10
CA CYS A 49 -0.79 1.47 2.25
C CYS A 49 -0.34 2.85 1.78
N VAL A 50 0.92 3.17 2.02
CA VAL A 50 1.53 4.40 1.52
C VAL A 50 2.71 3.97 0.66
N ALA A 51 2.71 4.37 -0.60
CA ALA A 51 3.74 3.94 -1.54
C ALA A 51 4.20 5.10 -2.39
N GLU A 52 5.49 5.09 -2.74
CA GLU A 52 6.07 6.10 -3.60
C GLU A 52 6.86 5.44 -4.71
N GLY A 53 6.86 6.08 -5.86
CA GLY A 53 7.59 5.63 -7.03
C GLY A 53 6.96 6.18 -8.30
N PRO A 54 7.30 5.59 -9.44
CA PRO A 54 6.71 6.02 -10.71
C PRO A 54 5.20 5.81 -10.71
N ARG A 55 4.48 6.78 -11.19
CA ARG A 55 3.02 6.76 -11.22
C ARG A 55 2.45 5.48 -11.84
N PRO A 56 2.95 5.00 -12.98
CA PRO A 56 2.39 3.78 -13.57
C PRO A 56 2.51 2.57 -12.65
N ASP A 57 3.62 2.46 -11.91
CA ASP A 57 3.81 1.35 -11.00
C ASP A 57 2.87 1.46 -9.79
N LEU A 58 2.63 2.69 -9.33
CA LEU A 58 1.67 2.92 -8.25
C LEU A 58 0.27 2.53 -8.69
N GLU A 59 -0.07 2.77 -9.96
CA GLU A 59 -1.38 2.39 -10.47
C GLU A 59 -1.53 0.88 -10.54
N VAL A 60 -0.45 0.17 -10.86
CA VAL A 60 -0.48 -1.29 -10.81
C VAL A 60 -0.70 -1.77 -9.38
N LEU A 61 0.01 -1.17 -8.42
CA LEU A 61 -0.19 -1.53 -7.01
C LEU A 61 -1.63 -1.27 -6.59
N LEU A 62 -2.21 -0.15 -7.02
CA LEU A 62 -3.58 0.19 -6.67
C LEU A 62 -4.56 -0.87 -7.20
N GLU A 63 -4.35 -1.37 -8.41
CA GLU A 63 -5.19 -2.44 -8.94
C GLU A 63 -5.07 -3.69 -8.06
N MET A 64 -3.86 -4.01 -7.61
CA MET A 64 -3.65 -5.16 -6.73
C MET A 64 -4.34 -4.97 -5.38
N LEU A 65 -4.34 -3.73 -4.84
CA LEU A 65 -5.04 -3.44 -3.59
C LEU A 65 -6.55 -3.63 -3.74
N ASN A 66 -7.10 -3.23 -4.89
CA ASN A 66 -8.53 -3.38 -5.12
C ASN A 66 -8.93 -4.85 -5.23
N GLU A 67 -8.04 -5.69 -5.71
CA GLU A 67 -8.31 -7.11 -5.82
C GLU A 67 -8.03 -7.85 -4.53
N GLY A 68 -6.86 -7.62 -3.94
CA GLY A 68 -6.43 -8.30 -2.73
C GLY A 68 -6.05 -9.75 -2.96
N PRO A 69 -5.54 -10.41 -1.91
CA PRO A 69 -5.27 -11.83 -1.98
C PRO A 69 -6.58 -12.62 -1.94
N ALA A 70 -6.50 -13.90 -2.29
CA ALA A 70 -7.70 -14.73 -2.50
C ALA A 70 -8.58 -14.82 -1.27
N SER A 71 -8.00 -14.76 -0.06
CA SER A 71 -8.76 -14.89 1.17
C SER A 71 -9.32 -13.57 1.67
N ALA A 72 -9.05 -12.46 1.00
CA ALA A 72 -9.54 -11.16 1.40
C ALA A 72 -10.83 -10.82 0.68
N ILE A 73 -11.59 -9.91 1.28
CA ILE A 73 -12.75 -9.30 0.63
C ILE A 73 -12.55 -7.81 0.70
N VAL A 74 -12.26 -7.19 -0.44
CA VAL A 74 -12.07 -5.75 -0.51
C VAL A 74 -13.40 -5.11 -0.87
N GLU A 75 -13.92 -4.29 0.05
CA GLU A 75 -15.20 -3.62 -0.18
C GLU A 75 -15.00 -2.30 -0.89
N ARG A 76 -13.95 -1.56 -0.53
CA ARG A 76 -13.59 -0.34 -1.24
C ARG A 76 -12.20 0.10 -0.85
N VAL A 77 -11.61 0.94 -1.70
CA VAL A 77 -10.31 1.52 -1.46
C VAL A 77 -10.45 3.03 -1.56
N ILE A 78 -10.05 3.74 -0.53
CA ILE A 78 -10.06 5.21 -0.49
C ILE A 78 -8.66 5.67 -0.85
N VAL A 79 -8.54 6.50 -1.88
CA VAL A 79 -7.25 6.82 -2.49
C VAL A 79 -6.98 8.32 -2.45
N ASP A 80 -5.77 8.68 -2.06
CA ASP A 80 -5.25 10.03 -2.21
C ASP A 80 -3.96 9.98 -3.01
N TRP A 81 -3.82 10.87 -3.98
CA TRP A 81 -2.59 11.04 -4.72
C TRP A 81 -1.88 12.30 -4.22
N LEU A 82 -0.61 12.15 -3.86
CA LEU A 82 0.16 13.22 -3.22
C LEU A 82 1.51 13.36 -3.92
N PRO A 83 2.20 14.48 -3.69
CA PRO A 83 3.54 14.64 -4.27
C PRO A 83 4.52 13.64 -3.68
N TYR A 84 5.46 13.23 -4.51
CA TYR A 84 6.56 12.38 -4.10
C TYR A 84 7.45 13.11 -3.08
N THR A 85 7.88 12.40 -2.03
CA THR A 85 8.72 12.99 -1.00
C THR A 85 10.11 12.37 -0.92
N GLY A 86 10.27 11.13 -1.34
CA GLY A 86 11.53 10.42 -1.21
C GLY A 86 11.84 10.01 0.22
N HIS A 87 10.83 9.94 1.08
CA HIS A 87 11.03 9.73 2.51
C HIS A 87 11.52 8.33 2.86
N TRP A 88 11.11 7.32 2.09
CA TRP A 88 11.43 5.92 2.42
C TRP A 88 12.47 5.37 1.49
N GLY A 89 13.34 4.47 2.04
CA GLY A 89 14.35 3.79 1.25
C GLY A 89 13.95 2.41 0.80
N SER A 90 12.86 1.87 1.35
CA SER A 90 12.40 0.52 1.02
C SER A 90 10.93 0.43 1.35
N PHE A 91 10.33 -0.74 1.08
CA PHE A 91 8.92 -0.97 1.41
C PHE A 91 8.83 -2.07 2.46
N GLY A 92 8.07 -1.84 3.51
CA GLY A 92 7.94 -2.81 4.57
C GLY A 92 6.62 -2.71 5.32
N ILE A 93 6.46 -3.58 6.30
CA ILE A 93 5.31 -3.58 7.19
C ILE A 93 5.69 -2.80 8.43
N VAL A 94 4.79 -1.93 8.89
CA VAL A 94 5.02 -1.23 10.16
C VAL A 94 3.88 -1.56 11.11
N SER A 95 4.17 -1.40 12.40
CA SER A 95 3.15 -1.58 13.41
C SER A 95 2.10 -0.49 13.29
N SER A 96 0.88 -0.79 13.71
CA SER A 96 -0.22 0.12 13.52
C SER A 96 -0.20 1.23 14.51
N GLY A 97 0.80 1.77 14.85
CA GLY A 97 0.80 3.01 15.56
C GLY A 97 0.46 3.00 17.00
N HIS A 98 0.18 1.89 17.64
CA HIS A 98 0.14 2.01 19.00
C HIS A 98 1.41 1.74 19.52
N ARG A 99 1.69 2.35 20.26
CA ARG A 99 2.78 2.21 20.79
C ARG A 99 2.89 1.20 21.51
N GLY A 100 3.65 0.81 21.93
CA GLY A 100 3.69 -0.32 22.77
C GLY A 100 3.42 -1.62 22.08
N ASP A 101 3.10 -1.59 20.89
CA ASP A 101 2.90 -2.86 20.23
C ASP A 101 4.13 -3.30 19.50
#